data_526234e6d5bb3145805e7edd61771e80
#
_entry.id   526234e6d5bb3145805e7edd61771e80
#
_cell.length_a   1.000
_cell.length_b   1.000
_cell.length_c   1.000
_cell.angle_alpha   90.00
_cell.angle_beta   90.00
_cell.angle_gamma   90.00
#
_symmetry.space_group_name_H-M   'P 1'
#
loop_
_entity.id
_entity.type
_entity.pdbx_description
1 polymer ?
#
loop_
_entity_poly.entity_id
_entity_poly.type
_entity_poly.pdbx_seq_one_letter_code
_entity_poly.pdbx_strand_id
1 'polypeptide(L)'
;TAKKWIWTFDYPNGKKTLGELYVPANKPIRLVMTSEDVLHSFFVPAFRVKQDVIGNRYTFINFTATKEGEFKVYCTEYCGSSHSNMLAKVHVLPELEYLKWESGESAKTSKIASDMPLDQIGKQLYSDKGCVACHSIDGAAGVGPSWKGLYNAKRIFTDGTSAAADENYLKESILYPGEKMVEGYGPVMPSYKGLLDDAEITA
;
A
#
# COMPACT_ATOMS: atom_id res chain seq x y z
N THR A 1 9.10 -4.53 4.67
CA THR A 1 9.74 -4.64 3.36
C THR A 1 9.45 -3.39 2.54
N ALA A 2 10.43 -2.90 1.75
CA ALA A 2 10.30 -1.82 0.80
C ALA A 2 10.43 -2.34 -0.63
N LYS A 3 9.60 -1.82 -1.54
CA LYS A 3 9.66 -2.06 -2.98
C LYS A 3 9.09 -0.84 -3.68
N LYS A 4 9.54 -0.50 -4.90
CA LYS A 4 9.04 0.66 -5.69
C LYS A 4 7.53 0.59 -5.89
N TRP A 5 6.75 1.43 -5.35
CA TRP A 5 6.95 2.54 -4.42
C TRP A 5 6.01 2.34 -3.23
N ILE A 6 6.17 1.22 -2.54
CA ILE A 6 5.25 0.67 -1.55
C ILE A 6 6.02 0.21 -0.31
N TRP A 7 5.40 0.39 0.84
CA TRP A 7 5.81 -0.17 2.11
C TRP A 7 4.90 -1.33 2.50
N THR A 8 5.45 -2.52 2.69
CA THR A 8 4.73 -3.69 3.24
C THR A 8 5.21 -3.95 4.66
N PHE A 9 4.29 -4.16 5.56
CA PHE A 9 4.57 -4.47 6.96
C PHE A 9 4.07 -5.87 7.30
N ASP A 10 4.98 -6.71 7.77
CA ASP A 10 4.72 -8.08 8.21
C ASP A 10 4.80 -8.13 9.73
N TYR A 11 3.80 -8.73 10.37
CA TYR A 11 3.70 -8.86 11.82
C TYR A 11 4.01 -10.29 12.27
N PRO A 12 4.47 -10.48 13.53
CA PRO A 12 4.81 -11.81 14.05
C PRO A 12 3.68 -12.84 14.00
N ASN A 13 2.43 -12.40 14.07
CA ASN A 13 1.23 -13.24 13.95
C ASN A 13 0.86 -13.63 12.51
N GLY A 14 1.69 -13.26 11.51
CA GLY A 14 1.46 -13.52 10.09
C GLY A 14 0.57 -12.50 9.38
N LYS A 15 0.00 -11.51 10.10
CA LYS A 15 -0.75 -10.41 9.47
C LYS A 15 0.18 -9.58 8.60
N LYS A 16 -0.35 -9.10 7.47
CA LYS A 16 0.33 -8.15 6.57
C LYS A 16 -0.51 -6.92 6.36
N THR A 17 0.16 -5.78 6.22
CA THR A 17 -0.48 -4.53 5.80
C THR A 17 0.34 -3.83 4.71
N LEU A 18 -0.33 -3.03 3.92
CA LEU A 18 0.28 -2.26 2.84
C LEU A 18 0.06 -0.77 3.09
N GLY A 19 1.15 0.00 3.13
CA GLY A 19 1.08 1.43 3.38
C GLY A 19 0.66 1.83 4.81
N GLU A 20 0.34 0.88 5.68
CA GLU A 20 -0.17 1.15 7.03
C GLU A 20 0.56 0.30 8.07
N LEU A 21 1.23 0.95 9.00
CA LEU A 21 1.91 0.33 10.14
C LEU A 21 1.13 0.59 11.42
N TYR A 22 0.67 -0.47 12.07
CA TYR A 22 -0.03 -0.40 13.36
C TYR A 22 0.92 -0.75 14.49
N VAL A 23 0.98 0.11 15.51
CA VAL A 23 1.83 -0.09 16.69
C VAL A 23 1.10 0.32 17.96
N PRO A 24 1.35 -0.34 19.11
CA PRO A 24 0.83 0.10 20.39
C PRO A 24 1.57 1.34 20.90
N ALA A 25 0.84 2.24 21.56
CA ALA A 25 1.41 3.39 22.25
C ALA A 25 2.28 2.93 23.45
N ASN A 26 3.33 3.71 23.74
CA ASN A 26 4.22 3.53 24.91
C ASN A 26 4.94 2.17 24.98
N LYS A 27 5.00 1.41 23.90
CA LYS A 27 5.76 0.17 23.82
C LYS A 27 6.98 0.35 22.91
N PRO A 28 8.12 -0.29 23.24
CA PRO A 28 9.29 -0.27 22.36
C PRO A 28 9.00 -1.10 21.11
N ILE A 29 9.18 -0.50 19.96
CA ILE A 29 9.02 -1.11 18.64
C ILE A 29 10.38 -1.27 17.99
N ARG A 30 10.63 -2.44 17.43
CA ARG A 30 11.76 -2.70 16.55
C ARG A 30 11.24 -3.08 15.17
N LEU A 31 11.52 -2.25 14.17
CA LEU A 31 11.29 -2.59 12.77
C LEU A 31 12.57 -3.18 12.18
N VAL A 32 12.45 -4.37 11.62
CA VAL A 32 13.49 -5.01 10.79
C VAL A 32 13.09 -4.79 9.35
N MET A 33 13.99 -4.22 8.55
CA MET A 33 13.66 -3.73 7.22
C MET A 33 14.63 -4.25 6.17
N THR A 34 14.11 -4.56 4.99
CA THR A 34 14.89 -4.90 3.79
C THR A 34 14.20 -4.34 2.56
N SER A 35 14.95 -4.11 1.48
CA SER A 35 14.42 -3.74 0.18
C SER A 35 14.46 -4.93 -0.78
N GLU A 36 13.43 -5.05 -1.62
CA GLU A 36 13.37 -6.04 -2.70
C GLU A 36 13.99 -5.54 -4.00
N ASP A 37 14.31 -4.24 -4.09
CA ASP A 37 14.81 -3.65 -5.33
C ASP A 37 15.94 -2.63 -5.08
N VAL A 38 15.62 -1.36 -4.97
CA VAL A 38 16.60 -0.27 -4.81
C VAL A 38 16.72 0.19 -3.36
N LEU A 39 17.63 1.09 -3.11
CA LEU A 39 17.73 1.79 -1.84
C LEU A 39 16.49 2.63 -1.58
N HIS A 40 15.93 2.53 -0.37
CA HIS A 40 14.90 3.40 0.19
C HIS A 40 15.33 3.91 1.55
N SER A 41 14.60 4.83 2.15
CA SER A 41 14.83 5.28 3.52
C SER A 41 13.51 5.50 4.23
N PHE A 42 13.29 4.77 5.31
CA PHE A 42 12.09 4.86 6.15
C PHE A 42 12.23 6.04 7.09
N PHE A 43 11.34 7.03 6.98
CA PHE A 43 11.40 8.24 7.78
C PHE A 43 10.03 8.60 8.36
N VAL A 44 9.98 8.71 9.69
CA VAL A 44 8.81 9.21 10.43
C VAL A 44 9.21 10.50 11.12
N PRO A 45 8.93 11.68 10.54
CA PRO A 45 9.34 12.98 11.10
C PRO A 45 8.87 13.20 12.53
N ALA A 46 7.61 12.80 12.81
CA ALA A 46 7.01 12.96 14.14
C ALA A 46 7.75 12.19 15.25
N PHE A 47 8.41 11.11 14.90
CA PHE A 47 9.19 10.29 15.84
C PHE A 47 10.69 10.64 15.82
N ARG A 48 11.11 11.51 14.90
CA ARG A 48 12.52 11.87 14.66
C ARG A 48 13.41 10.65 14.37
N VAL A 49 12.86 9.67 13.66
CA VAL A 49 13.57 8.44 13.29
C VAL A 49 13.67 8.30 11.79
N LYS A 50 14.86 7.95 11.32
CA LYS A 50 15.17 7.70 9.91
C LYS A 50 16.15 6.53 9.81
N GLN A 51 15.93 5.62 8.86
CA GLN A 51 16.84 4.52 8.59
C GLN A 51 16.75 4.10 7.13
N ASP A 52 17.90 3.94 6.50
CA ASP A 52 17.99 3.41 5.15
C ASP A 52 17.58 1.93 5.09
N VAL A 53 16.88 1.59 4.01
CA VAL A 53 16.34 0.26 3.77
C VAL A 53 17.02 -0.29 2.52
N ILE A 54 17.96 -1.21 2.73
CA ILE A 54 18.96 -1.65 1.74
C ILE A 54 18.59 -3.05 1.25
N GLY A 55 18.75 -3.29 -0.06
CA GLY A 55 18.58 -4.61 -0.66
C GLY A 55 19.63 -5.64 -0.18
N ASN A 56 19.24 -6.90 -0.12
CA ASN A 56 20.08 -8.03 0.26
C ASN A 56 20.69 -7.95 1.68
N ARG A 57 20.17 -7.10 2.54
CA ARG A 57 20.55 -7.03 3.95
C ARG A 57 19.42 -6.51 4.80
N TYR A 58 19.47 -6.78 6.10
CA TYR A 58 18.54 -6.24 7.07
C TYR A 58 19.12 -5.00 7.75
N THR A 59 18.31 -3.95 7.82
CA THR A 59 18.52 -2.79 8.68
C THR A 59 17.44 -2.75 9.73
N PHE A 60 17.62 -2.00 10.80
CA PHE A 60 16.61 -1.93 11.85
C PHE A 60 16.56 -0.54 12.47
N ILE A 61 15.39 -0.19 12.97
CA ILE A 61 15.14 1.03 13.71
C ILE A 61 14.33 0.71 14.95
N ASN A 62 14.66 1.35 16.06
CA ASN A 62 13.93 1.23 17.31
C ASN A 62 13.30 2.58 17.65
N PHE A 63 12.05 2.56 18.10
CA PHE A 63 11.35 3.74 18.61
C PHE A 63 10.27 3.36 19.62
N THR A 64 9.82 4.35 20.39
CA THR A 64 8.64 4.22 21.24
C THR A 64 7.74 5.41 20.93
N ALA A 65 6.56 5.15 20.37
CA ALA A 65 5.56 6.17 20.09
C ALA A 65 4.79 6.48 21.38
N THR A 66 4.91 7.71 21.87
CA THR A 66 4.29 8.14 23.14
C THR A 66 2.95 8.84 22.96
N LYS A 67 2.61 9.20 21.71
CA LYS A 67 1.37 9.89 21.38
C LYS A 67 0.56 9.04 20.39
N GLU A 68 -0.70 8.79 20.74
CA GLU A 68 -1.67 8.12 19.88
C GLU A 68 -2.04 8.97 18.67
N GLY A 69 -2.48 8.31 17.57
CA GLY A 69 -2.92 8.96 16.34
C GLY A 69 -2.23 8.43 15.09
N GLU A 70 -2.40 9.14 13.98
CA GLU A 70 -1.85 8.80 12.67
C GLU A 70 -0.66 9.70 12.34
N PHE A 71 0.42 9.10 11.89
CA PHE A 71 1.66 9.80 11.54
C PHE A 71 2.15 9.37 10.16
N LYS A 72 2.59 10.33 9.35
CA LYS A 72 3.08 10.06 7.99
C LYS A 72 4.46 9.41 8.00
N VAL A 73 4.64 8.49 7.08
CA VAL A 73 5.92 7.87 6.70
C VAL A 73 6.29 8.36 5.32
N TYR A 74 7.54 8.69 5.11
CA TYR A 74 8.12 9.09 3.84
C TYR A 74 9.27 8.16 3.44
N CYS A 75 9.46 7.99 2.15
CA CYS A 75 10.73 7.54 1.61
C CYS A 75 11.62 8.78 1.43
N THR A 76 12.82 8.76 2.00
CA THR A 76 13.76 9.90 1.97
C THR A 76 15.10 9.56 1.32
N GLU A 77 15.14 8.48 0.53
CA GLU A 77 16.22 8.18 -0.39
C GLU A 77 15.64 7.99 -1.78
N TYR A 78 16.20 8.69 -2.80
CA TYR A 78 15.65 8.68 -4.15
C TYR A 78 15.59 7.25 -4.71
N CYS A 79 14.39 6.77 -5.00
CA CYS A 79 14.13 5.39 -5.41
C CYS A 79 13.43 5.27 -6.79
N GLY A 80 13.42 6.34 -7.58
CA GLY A 80 12.84 6.35 -8.92
C GLY A 80 11.71 7.36 -9.13
N SER A 81 11.00 7.25 -10.25
CA SER A 81 10.04 8.27 -10.74
C SER A 81 8.89 8.59 -9.79
N SER A 82 8.39 7.61 -9.03
CA SER A 82 7.33 7.82 -8.03
C SER A 82 7.85 7.92 -6.59
N HIS A 83 9.12 8.28 -6.41
CA HIS A 83 9.74 8.44 -5.10
C HIS A 83 8.89 9.30 -4.14
N SER A 84 8.39 10.43 -4.59
CA SER A 84 7.57 11.35 -3.76
C SER A 84 6.21 10.78 -3.35
N ASN A 85 5.72 9.76 -4.06
CA ASN A 85 4.45 9.09 -3.79
C ASN A 85 4.62 7.82 -2.95
N MET A 86 5.87 7.45 -2.59
CA MET A 86 6.14 6.31 -1.70
C MET A 86 5.89 6.72 -0.25
N LEU A 87 4.63 6.71 0.12
CA LEU A 87 4.13 7.14 1.42
C LEU A 87 3.57 5.95 2.21
N ALA A 88 3.49 6.10 3.53
CA ALA A 88 2.76 5.22 4.42
C ALA A 88 2.27 5.99 5.64
N LYS A 89 1.49 5.32 6.49
CA LYS A 89 1.02 5.85 7.79
C LYS A 89 1.44 4.94 8.92
N VAL A 90 1.77 5.51 10.07
CA VAL A 90 1.85 4.79 11.34
C VAL A 90 0.60 5.11 12.15
N HIS A 91 -0.15 4.09 12.51
CA HIS A 91 -1.28 4.16 13.43
C HIS A 91 -0.80 3.76 14.82
N VAL A 92 -0.72 4.72 15.72
CA VAL A 92 -0.37 4.49 17.12
C VAL A 92 -1.66 4.33 17.91
N LEU A 93 -1.93 3.12 18.38
CA LEU A 93 -3.17 2.76 19.05
C LEU A 93 -2.96 2.60 20.57
N PRO A 94 -3.99 2.85 21.39
CA PRO A 94 -4.03 2.33 22.74
C PRO A 94 -3.74 0.82 22.77
N GLU A 95 -3.07 0.31 23.79
CA GLU A 95 -2.65 -1.09 23.86
C GLU A 95 -3.81 -2.07 23.63
N LEU A 96 -4.98 -1.82 24.25
CA LEU A 96 -6.15 -2.68 24.09
C LEU A 96 -6.70 -2.68 22.66
N GLU A 97 -6.70 -1.52 22.00
CA GLU A 97 -7.14 -1.43 20.59
C GLU A 97 -6.15 -2.09 19.65
N TYR A 98 -4.85 -1.97 19.93
CA TYR A 98 -3.82 -2.67 19.17
C TYR A 98 -4.00 -4.21 19.29
N LEU A 99 -4.22 -4.73 20.49
CA LEU A 99 -4.44 -6.16 20.70
C LEU A 99 -5.70 -6.67 19.98
N LYS A 100 -6.79 -5.91 19.98
CA LYS A 100 -7.99 -6.24 19.19
C LYS A 100 -7.72 -6.21 17.70
N TRP A 101 -6.96 -5.22 17.23
CA TRP A 101 -6.55 -5.16 15.84
C TRP A 101 -5.63 -6.35 15.48
N GLU A 102 -4.68 -6.68 16.33
CA GLU A 102 -3.74 -7.79 16.14
C GLU A 102 -4.44 -9.16 16.11
N SER A 103 -5.42 -9.40 16.99
CA SER A 103 -6.23 -10.63 17.04
C SER A 103 -7.22 -10.76 15.87
N GLY A 104 -7.48 -9.68 15.15
CA GLY A 104 -8.52 -9.64 14.10
C GLY A 104 -9.92 -9.34 14.61
N GLU A 105 -10.10 -9.14 15.93
CA GLU A 105 -11.39 -8.74 16.52
C GLU A 105 -11.81 -7.33 16.11
N SER A 106 -10.86 -6.46 15.78
CA SER A 106 -11.08 -5.18 15.13
C SER A 106 -11.12 -5.32 13.60
N ALA A 107 -11.93 -6.23 13.11
CA ALA A 107 -12.14 -6.39 11.67
C ALA A 107 -12.98 -5.25 11.08
N LYS A 108 -12.73 -3.99 11.42
CA LYS A 108 -13.35 -2.80 10.80
C LYS A 108 -12.69 -1.51 11.27
N THR A 109 -11.39 -1.35 11.05
CA THR A 109 -10.78 -0.02 11.11
C THR A 109 -10.35 0.52 9.75
N SER A 110 -10.87 0.01 8.64
CA SER A 110 -11.20 0.94 7.57
C SER A 110 -12.38 1.74 8.10
N LYS A 111 -12.14 2.95 8.56
CA LYS A 111 -13.19 3.98 8.70
C LYS A 111 -13.66 4.39 7.31
N ILE A 112 -14.11 3.41 6.53
CA ILE A 112 -15.03 3.66 5.45
C ILE A 112 -16.32 3.98 6.20
N ALA A 113 -16.60 5.26 6.36
CA ALA A 113 -17.85 5.70 6.94
C ALA A 113 -18.95 5.00 6.14
N SER A 114 -19.81 4.24 6.81
CA SER A 114 -20.87 3.43 6.18
C SER A 114 -21.82 4.23 5.29
N ASP A 115 -21.74 5.55 5.36
CA ASP A 115 -22.57 6.51 4.64
C ASP A 115 -21.83 7.25 3.51
N MET A 116 -20.55 6.89 3.24
CA MET A 116 -19.77 7.53 2.18
C MET A 116 -20.07 6.87 0.82
N PRO A 117 -20.28 7.63 -0.26
CA PRO A 117 -20.42 7.08 -1.61
C PRO A 117 -19.21 6.25 -2.04
N LEU A 118 -19.43 5.15 -2.78
CA LEU A 118 -18.37 4.21 -3.18
C LEU A 118 -17.22 4.89 -3.94
N ASP A 119 -17.51 5.86 -4.79
CA ASP A 119 -16.51 6.62 -5.53
C ASP A 119 -15.56 7.43 -4.61
N GLN A 120 -16.09 7.95 -3.51
CA GLN A 120 -15.28 8.66 -2.51
C GLN A 120 -14.42 7.67 -1.70
N ILE A 121 -14.97 6.50 -1.39
CA ILE A 121 -14.24 5.41 -0.74
C ILE A 121 -13.11 4.95 -1.65
N GLY A 122 -13.39 4.66 -2.92
CA GLY A 122 -12.39 4.26 -3.91
C GLY A 122 -11.28 5.31 -4.06
N LYS A 123 -11.64 6.61 -4.08
CA LYS A 123 -10.66 7.70 -4.12
C LYS A 123 -9.75 7.74 -2.89
N GLN A 124 -10.29 7.46 -1.71
CA GLN A 124 -9.50 7.37 -0.50
C GLN A 124 -8.57 6.15 -0.53
N LEU A 125 -9.09 4.98 -0.90
CA LEU A 125 -8.31 3.75 -1.05
C LEU A 125 -7.18 3.89 -2.08
N TYR A 126 -7.44 4.57 -3.22
CA TYR A 126 -6.43 4.89 -4.23
C TYR A 126 -5.20 5.58 -3.63
N SER A 127 -5.40 6.49 -2.68
CA SER A 127 -4.32 7.18 -1.98
C SER A 127 -3.73 6.32 -0.85
N ASP A 128 -4.57 5.76 0.01
CA ASP A 128 -4.16 5.06 1.24
C ASP A 128 -3.49 3.72 0.96
N LYS A 129 -3.89 3.02 -0.12
CA LYS A 129 -3.30 1.74 -0.53
C LYS A 129 -2.15 1.88 -1.54
N GLY A 130 -1.73 3.11 -1.84
CA GLY A 130 -0.56 3.39 -2.67
C GLY A 130 -0.78 3.24 -4.18
N CYS A 131 -2.01 3.08 -4.66
CA CYS A 131 -2.32 2.96 -6.09
C CYS A 131 -1.85 4.19 -6.88
N VAL A 132 -1.92 5.38 -6.25
CA VAL A 132 -1.46 6.67 -6.80
C VAL A 132 0.03 6.67 -7.20
N ALA A 133 0.84 5.79 -6.62
CA ALA A 133 2.27 5.72 -6.94
C ALA A 133 2.52 5.26 -8.39
N CYS A 134 1.60 4.49 -8.96
CA CYS A 134 1.77 3.89 -10.28
C CYS A 134 0.68 4.29 -11.28
N HIS A 135 -0.55 4.49 -10.81
CA HIS A 135 -1.72 4.78 -11.64
C HIS A 135 -2.14 6.24 -11.53
N SER A 136 -2.52 6.85 -12.65
CA SER A 136 -3.16 8.17 -12.68
C SER A 136 -4.67 8.04 -12.88
N ILE A 137 -5.42 9.05 -12.49
CA ILE A 137 -6.88 9.15 -12.73
C ILE A 137 -7.22 10.24 -13.77
N ASP A 138 -6.24 11.02 -14.17
CA ASP A 138 -6.39 12.16 -15.09
C ASP A 138 -5.93 11.87 -16.53
N GLY A 139 -5.31 10.72 -16.78
CA GLY A 139 -4.77 10.31 -18.07
C GLY A 139 -3.28 10.53 -18.22
N ALA A 140 -2.60 11.07 -17.21
CA ALA A 140 -1.15 11.21 -17.23
C ALA A 140 -0.47 9.84 -17.37
N ALA A 141 0.62 9.78 -18.11
CA ALA A 141 1.43 8.58 -18.24
C ALA A 141 2.08 8.25 -16.87
N GLY A 142 2.03 6.97 -16.50
CA GLY A 142 2.57 6.47 -15.24
C GLY A 142 3.30 5.15 -15.42
N VAL A 143 3.75 4.58 -14.33
CA VAL A 143 4.36 3.24 -14.28
C VAL A 143 3.33 2.15 -14.58
N GLY A 144 2.09 2.38 -14.16
CA GLY A 144 0.92 1.60 -14.51
C GLY A 144 -0.03 2.37 -15.43
N PRO A 145 -1.01 1.69 -16.05
CA PRO A 145 -1.98 2.32 -16.93
C PRO A 145 -2.86 3.32 -16.16
N SER A 146 -3.23 4.44 -16.82
CA SER A 146 -4.18 5.39 -16.25
C SER A 146 -5.58 4.76 -16.11
N TRP A 147 -6.29 5.16 -15.06
CA TRP A 147 -7.68 4.73 -14.83
C TRP A 147 -8.71 5.64 -15.51
N LYS A 148 -8.27 6.74 -16.14
CA LYS A 148 -9.17 7.61 -16.89
C LYS A 148 -9.87 6.85 -18.01
N GLY A 149 -11.20 6.76 -17.95
CA GLY A 149 -12.02 6.04 -18.95
C GLY A 149 -11.75 4.54 -19.01
N LEU A 150 -11.23 3.95 -17.92
CA LEU A 150 -10.83 2.53 -17.88
C LEU A 150 -12.04 1.59 -17.92
N TYR A 151 -13.12 1.90 -17.17
CA TYR A 151 -14.27 1.02 -17.04
C TYR A 151 -14.92 0.72 -18.40
N ASN A 152 -15.08 -0.57 -18.71
CA ASN A 152 -15.53 -1.11 -19.99
C ASN A 152 -14.63 -0.80 -21.21
N ALA A 153 -13.47 -0.18 -21.03
CA ALA A 153 -12.50 0.00 -22.11
C ALA A 153 -11.86 -1.33 -22.51
N LYS A 154 -11.59 -1.50 -23.80
CA LYS A 154 -10.86 -2.67 -24.30
C LYS A 154 -9.40 -2.58 -23.84
N ARG A 155 -8.91 -3.64 -23.18
CA ARG A 155 -7.50 -3.82 -22.80
C ARG A 155 -6.86 -4.87 -23.70
N ILE A 156 -5.67 -4.59 -24.17
CA ILE A 156 -4.83 -5.52 -24.94
C ILE A 156 -3.71 -5.99 -24.00
N PHE A 157 -3.43 -7.28 -24.03
CA PHE A 157 -2.44 -7.89 -23.15
C PHE A 157 -1.18 -8.30 -23.93
N THR A 158 -0.09 -8.51 -23.21
CA THR A 158 1.22 -8.88 -23.77
C THR A 158 1.22 -10.21 -24.52
N ASP A 159 0.26 -11.08 -24.26
CA ASP A 159 0.05 -12.35 -24.95
C ASP A 159 -0.80 -12.21 -26.25
N GLY A 160 -1.18 -10.98 -26.62
CA GLY A 160 -2.01 -10.67 -27.77
C GLY A 160 -3.52 -10.87 -27.56
N THR A 161 -3.95 -11.35 -26.41
CA THR A 161 -5.37 -11.45 -26.05
C THR A 161 -5.94 -10.10 -25.65
N SER A 162 -7.25 -10.00 -25.50
CA SER A 162 -7.90 -8.77 -25.06
C SER A 162 -9.16 -9.05 -24.25
N ALA A 163 -9.52 -8.15 -23.34
CA ALA A 163 -10.76 -8.17 -22.58
C ALA A 163 -11.32 -6.76 -22.38
N ALA A 164 -12.61 -6.66 -22.04
CA ALA A 164 -13.16 -5.43 -21.51
C ALA A 164 -12.72 -5.24 -20.05
N ALA A 165 -12.46 -4.02 -19.63
CA ALA A 165 -12.12 -3.71 -18.26
C ALA A 165 -13.41 -3.63 -17.40
N ASP A 166 -14.12 -4.75 -17.32
CA ASP A 166 -15.30 -4.93 -16.46
C ASP A 166 -14.90 -5.19 -14.99
N GLU A 167 -15.87 -5.32 -14.13
CA GLU A 167 -15.68 -5.56 -12.70
C GLU A 167 -14.83 -6.82 -12.43
N ASN A 168 -15.06 -7.90 -13.18
CA ASN A 168 -14.34 -9.16 -13.01
C ASN A 168 -12.86 -9.00 -13.38
N TYR A 169 -12.58 -8.35 -14.52
CA TYR A 169 -11.23 -8.04 -14.93
C TYR A 169 -10.52 -7.12 -13.92
N LEU A 170 -11.19 -6.07 -13.43
CA LEU A 170 -10.61 -5.15 -12.45
C LEU A 170 -10.26 -5.86 -11.14
N LYS A 171 -11.18 -6.70 -10.64
CA LYS A 171 -10.94 -7.53 -9.45
C LYS A 171 -9.77 -8.50 -9.66
N GLU A 172 -9.73 -9.19 -10.79
CA GLU A 172 -8.63 -10.08 -11.16
C GLU A 172 -7.30 -9.32 -11.21
N SER A 173 -7.26 -8.15 -11.85
CA SER A 173 -6.05 -7.33 -11.96
C SER A 173 -5.51 -6.84 -10.62
N ILE A 174 -6.38 -6.55 -9.65
CA ILE A 174 -6.00 -6.16 -8.29
C ILE A 174 -5.44 -7.35 -7.51
N LEU A 175 -6.10 -8.51 -7.60
CA LEU A 175 -5.74 -9.69 -6.80
C LEU A 175 -4.60 -10.50 -7.43
N TYR A 176 -4.55 -10.57 -8.77
CA TYR A 176 -3.62 -11.40 -9.53
C TYR A 176 -3.01 -10.63 -10.70
N PRO A 177 -2.26 -9.55 -10.45
CA PRO A 177 -1.78 -8.63 -11.49
C PRO A 177 -0.83 -9.25 -12.52
N GLY A 178 -0.27 -10.42 -12.22
CA GLY A 178 0.60 -11.17 -13.13
C GLY A 178 -0.12 -12.03 -14.17
N GLU A 179 -1.44 -12.28 -14.00
CA GLU A 179 -2.18 -13.18 -14.90
C GLU A 179 -2.44 -12.54 -16.28
N LYS A 180 -2.76 -11.25 -16.30
CA LYS A 180 -3.06 -10.50 -17.53
C LYS A 180 -2.29 -9.18 -17.55
N MET A 181 -1.09 -9.18 -18.12
CA MET A 181 -0.29 -7.95 -18.21
C MET A 181 -0.73 -7.11 -19.40
N VAL A 182 -1.07 -5.85 -19.14
CA VAL A 182 -1.43 -4.88 -20.19
C VAL A 182 -0.21 -4.57 -21.05
N GLU A 183 -0.41 -4.56 -22.39
CA GLU A 183 0.65 -4.22 -23.35
C GLU A 183 1.28 -2.86 -23.04
N GLY A 184 2.61 -2.79 -23.09
CA GLY A 184 3.39 -1.60 -22.76
C GLY A 184 3.73 -1.42 -21.28
N TYR A 185 3.28 -2.32 -20.40
CA TYR A 185 3.57 -2.27 -18.97
C TYR A 185 4.28 -3.53 -18.47
N GLY A 186 5.10 -3.38 -17.43
CA GLY A 186 5.86 -4.48 -16.83
C GLY A 186 5.19 -5.10 -15.60
N PRO A 187 5.70 -6.24 -15.08
CA PRO A 187 5.16 -6.96 -13.92
C PRO A 187 5.56 -6.32 -12.59
N VAL A 188 5.22 -5.05 -12.41
CA VAL A 188 5.62 -4.27 -11.23
C VAL A 188 4.49 -4.05 -10.23
N MET A 189 3.24 -4.30 -10.62
CA MET A 189 2.07 -4.16 -9.74
C MET A 189 2.11 -5.24 -8.65
N PRO A 190 2.03 -4.88 -7.36
CA PRO A 190 1.94 -5.87 -6.29
C PRO A 190 0.55 -6.51 -6.25
N SER A 191 0.48 -7.74 -5.74
CA SER A 191 -0.80 -8.39 -5.46
C SER A 191 -1.42 -7.84 -4.19
N TYR A 192 -2.70 -7.53 -4.24
CA TYR A 192 -3.49 -7.09 -3.07
C TYR A 192 -4.31 -8.23 -2.45
N LYS A 193 -4.04 -9.48 -2.83
CA LYS A 193 -4.70 -10.67 -2.27
C LYS A 193 -4.47 -10.77 -0.76
N GLY A 194 -5.55 -10.77 0.01
CA GLY A 194 -5.52 -10.80 1.48
C GLY A 194 -5.14 -9.46 2.13
N LEU A 195 -4.98 -8.39 1.35
CA LEU A 195 -4.68 -7.03 1.79
C LEU A 195 -5.88 -6.09 1.66
N LEU A 196 -6.77 -6.38 0.72
CA LEU A 196 -8.06 -5.73 0.54
C LEU A 196 -9.18 -6.75 0.76
N ASP A 197 -10.26 -6.31 1.38
CA ASP A 197 -11.50 -7.09 1.46
C ASP A 197 -12.40 -6.87 0.23
N ASP A 198 -13.47 -7.66 0.09
CA ASP A 198 -14.36 -7.56 -1.06
C ASP A 198 -15.08 -6.21 -1.16
N ALA A 199 -15.36 -5.55 -0.04
CA ALA A 199 -15.99 -4.23 -0.02
C ALA A 199 -15.01 -3.14 -0.49
N GLU A 200 -13.74 -3.21 -0.06
CA GLU A 200 -12.67 -2.32 -0.50
C GLU A 200 -12.36 -2.48 -2.01
N ILE A 201 -12.47 -3.72 -2.54
CA ILE A 201 -12.24 -3.97 -3.98
C ILE A 201 -13.40 -3.45 -4.82
N THR A 202 -14.64 -3.46 -4.28
CA THR A 202 -15.84 -3.02 -5.00
C THR A 202 -16.00 -1.50 -5.00
N ALA A 203 -15.35 -0.80 -4.07
CA ALA A 203 -15.37 0.66 -3.97
C ALA A 203 -14.45 1.32 -5.00
#